data_f12c9352d7b21842762622cc412c42c2
#
_entry.id   f12c9352d7b21842762622cc412c42c2
#
_cell.length_a   1.000
_cell.length_b   1.000
_cell.length_c   1.000
_cell.angle_alpha   90.00
_cell.angle_beta   90.00
_cell.angle_gamma   90.00
#
_symmetry.space_group_name_H-M   'P 1'
#
loop_
_entity.id
_entity.type
_entity.pdbx_description
1 polymer ?
#
loop_
_entity_poly.entity_id
_entity_poly.type
_entity_poly.pdbx_seq_one_letter_code
_entity_poly.pdbx_strand_id
1 'polypeptide(L)'
;APEDACVGLEIRVVGNDSGEKVSILAGTLARLDRDAPHYKKDGYNDFNTFYMQAASGTKGGSSGSPVINWQGRAVALNAGSKSSSASAFFLPLERVVRALKYLQGGMDLTTNKWEAVTIPRGTLQVTFLHKGYDETRRLGLLSATEQLVRNSTPPSETGMLVVDSVVPGGPAHNHLEPGDVLVRMNGEVITQFLKMETLLDDSVGQKVELQIERGGTPLTVELLVQDLHSITPDCFLEVSGAVIHALSYQQARNFRFHCGLVYVAETGYMLFRAGVPRHAIIKKFAGEDILT
;
A
#
# COMPACT_ATOMS: atom_id res chain seq x y z
N ALA A 1 15.52 7.35 12.44
CA ALA A 1 14.88 7.45 13.77
C ALA A 1 13.34 7.53 13.65
N PRO A 2 12.71 6.46 13.10
CA PRO A 2 11.24 6.45 12.99
C PRO A 2 10.55 6.58 14.34
N GLU A 3 11.18 6.11 15.41
CA GLU A 3 10.69 6.16 16.80
C GLU A 3 10.53 7.59 17.35
N ASP A 4 11.18 8.57 16.75
CA ASP A 4 11.06 9.98 17.14
C ASP A 4 9.79 10.64 16.58
N ALA A 5 9.13 10.02 15.59
CA ALA A 5 7.96 10.61 14.96
C ALA A 5 6.77 10.67 15.92
N CYS A 6 6.35 11.87 16.28
CA CYS A 6 5.16 12.12 17.10
C CYS A 6 4.43 13.38 16.60
N VAL A 7 3.14 13.46 16.92
CA VAL A 7 2.36 14.67 16.64
C VAL A 7 2.94 15.86 17.40
N GLY A 8 3.12 16.98 16.72
CA GLY A 8 3.76 18.16 17.28
C GLY A 8 5.28 18.23 17.09
N LEU A 9 5.91 17.18 16.53
CA LEU A 9 7.34 17.20 16.25
C LEU A 9 7.66 18.26 15.20
N GLU A 10 8.60 19.15 15.52
CA GLU A 10 9.17 20.07 14.55
C GLU A 10 10.09 19.32 13.60
N ILE A 11 9.90 19.54 12.32
CA ILE A 11 10.62 18.86 11.25
C ILE A 11 11.20 19.86 10.25
N ARG A 12 12.16 19.36 9.47
CA ARG A 12 12.70 20.06 8.31
C ARG A 12 12.70 19.07 7.12
N VAL A 13 12.16 19.52 5.99
CA VAL A 13 12.30 18.80 4.72
C VAL A 13 13.51 19.38 4.01
N VAL A 14 14.49 18.56 3.74
CA VAL A 14 15.75 18.97 3.06
C VAL A 14 15.71 18.45 1.63
N GLY A 15 15.41 19.30 0.67
CA GLY A 15 15.17 18.88 -0.71
C GLY A 15 15.52 19.95 -1.74
N ASN A 16 15.14 19.68 -2.99
CA ASN A 16 15.36 20.54 -4.13
C ASN A 16 14.01 20.88 -4.79
N ASP A 17 13.22 21.74 -4.16
CA ASP A 17 11.93 22.16 -4.68
C ASP A 17 12.10 22.73 -6.11
N SER A 18 11.26 22.26 -7.03
CA SER A 18 11.29 22.64 -8.44
C SER A 18 12.59 22.29 -9.17
N GLY A 19 13.43 21.40 -8.62
CA GLY A 19 14.75 21.06 -9.19
C GLY A 19 15.81 22.15 -9.04
N GLU A 20 15.55 23.12 -8.18
CA GLU A 20 16.48 24.23 -7.90
C GLU A 20 17.54 23.83 -6.86
N LYS A 21 18.20 24.81 -6.25
CA LYS A 21 19.19 24.59 -5.19
C LYS A 21 18.54 23.96 -3.95
N VAL A 22 19.37 23.32 -3.13
CA VAL A 22 18.95 22.74 -1.86
C VAL A 22 18.18 23.77 -1.03
N SER A 23 17.01 23.39 -0.61
CA SER A 23 16.13 24.18 0.26
C SER A 23 15.80 23.40 1.52
N ILE A 24 15.55 24.12 2.60
CA ILE A 24 15.14 23.56 3.90
C ILE A 24 13.82 24.18 4.28
N LEU A 25 12.77 23.36 4.30
CA LEU A 25 11.41 23.79 4.64
C LEU A 25 11.05 23.33 6.05
N ALA A 26 10.63 24.27 6.89
CA ALA A 26 10.15 23.98 8.22
C ALA A 26 8.70 23.49 8.20
N GLY A 27 8.36 22.62 9.14
CA GLY A 27 7.00 22.16 9.36
C GLY A 27 6.84 21.49 10.71
N THR A 28 5.62 21.09 11.01
CA THR A 28 5.27 20.35 12.23
C THR A 28 4.41 19.16 11.85
N LEU A 29 4.71 17.97 12.36
CA LEU A 29 3.90 16.79 12.15
C LEU A 29 2.53 16.97 12.80
N ALA A 30 1.47 16.96 11.98
CA ALA A 30 0.09 17.14 12.43
C ALA A 30 -0.64 15.82 12.63
N ARG A 31 -0.31 14.80 11.82
CA ARG A 31 -0.91 13.45 11.87
C ARG A 31 0.11 12.40 11.46
N LEU A 32 -0.03 11.19 12.05
CA LEU A 32 0.82 10.04 11.75
C LEU A 32 0.04 8.91 11.04
N ASP A 33 -1.27 8.96 11.06
CA ASP A 33 -2.21 7.91 10.66
C ASP A 33 -3.14 8.35 9.53
N ARG A 34 -2.65 9.16 8.61
CA ARG A 34 -3.44 9.59 7.47
C ARG A 34 -3.49 8.51 6.41
N ASP A 35 -4.63 8.40 5.71
CA ASP A 35 -4.73 7.58 4.50
C ASP A 35 -3.74 8.06 3.45
N ALA A 36 -3.25 7.12 2.64
CA ALA A 36 -2.37 7.41 1.53
C ALA A 36 -3.01 8.42 0.57
N PRO A 37 -2.24 9.40 0.05
CA PRO A 37 -2.77 10.39 -0.87
C PRO A 37 -3.21 9.73 -2.18
N HIS A 38 -4.35 10.17 -2.70
CA HIS A 38 -4.86 9.74 -3.99
C HIS A 38 -4.50 10.75 -5.06
N TYR A 39 -3.63 10.40 -6.00
CA TYR A 39 -3.13 11.30 -7.04
C TYR A 39 -3.93 11.23 -8.34
N LYS A 40 -4.22 10.02 -8.84
CA LYS A 40 -4.92 9.80 -10.10
C LYS A 40 -5.86 8.60 -9.99
N LYS A 41 -7.01 8.69 -10.66
CA LYS A 41 -8.00 7.61 -10.68
C LYS A 41 -7.50 6.35 -11.39
N ASP A 42 -6.71 6.51 -12.45
CA ASP A 42 -6.19 5.47 -13.34
C ASP A 42 -4.69 5.21 -13.16
N GLY A 43 -4.07 5.83 -12.16
CA GLY A 43 -2.65 5.69 -11.85
C GLY A 43 -2.40 4.84 -10.60
N TYR A 44 -1.12 4.72 -10.27
CA TYR A 44 -0.71 4.13 -9.01
C TYR A 44 -1.06 5.08 -7.85
N ASN A 45 -1.79 4.54 -6.88
CA ASN A 45 -2.00 5.17 -5.59
C ASN A 45 -1.65 4.14 -4.52
N ASP A 46 -0.89 4.54 -3.53
CA ASP A 46 -0.52 3.67 -2.43
C ASP A 46 -1.74 3.30 -1.57
N PHE A 47 -1.68 2.17 -0.89
CA PHE A 47 -2.77 1.63 -0.09
C PHE A 47 -2.22 0.71 1.01
N ASN A 48 -3.05 0.34 1.98
CA ASN A 48 -2.64 -0.46 3.13
C ASN A 48 -1.41 0.13 3.83
N THR A 49 -1.39 1.43 3.97
CA THR A 49 -0.30 2.15 4.64
C THR A 49 -0.79 3.48 5.19
N PHE A 50 -0.21 3.88 6.31
CA PHE A 50 -0.36 5.25 6.79
C PHE A 50 0.67 6.16 6.15
N TYR A 51 0.29 7.42 6.04
CA TYR A 51 1.17 8.53 5.73
C TYR A 51 1.15 9.53 6.87
N MET A 52 2.28 10.18 7.10
CA MET A 52 2.35 11.34 8.00
C MET A 52 1.93 12.59 7.24
N GLN A 53 1.36 13.55 7.94
CA GLN A 53 0.97 14.84 7.38
C GLN A 53 1.57 15.96 8.19
N ALA A 54 2.06 16.98 7.49
CA ALA A 54 2.45 18.27 8.09
C ALA A 54 1.76 19.42 7.36
N ALA A 55 1.55 20.51 8.08
CA ALA A 55 1.20 21.80 7.50
C ALA A 55 2.47 22.44 6.91
N SER A 56 2.85 22.04 5.72
CA SER A 56 4.03 22.49 4.98
C SER A 56 3.75 22.42 3.49
N GLY A 57 4.40 23.24 2.70
CA GLY A 57 4.29 23.24 1.24
C GLY A 57 5.60 22.76 0.62
N THR A 58 5.67 21.50 0.20
CA THR A 58 6.74 21.04 -0.70
C THR A 58 6.27 21.11 -2.15
N LYS A 59 7.20 21.29 -3.08
CA LYS A 59 6.93 21.32 -4.52
C LYS A 59 7.50 20.11 -5.20
N GLY A 60 7.14 19.89 -6.45
CA GLY A 60 7.77 18.87 -7.29
C GLY A 60 9.30 19.01 -7.30
N GLY A 61 10.00 17.88 -7.33
CA GLY A 61 11.46 17.80 -7.20
C GLY A 61 11.97 17.33 -5.84
N SER A 62 11.18 17.53 -4.77
CA SER A 62 11.54 17.11 -3.40
C SER A 62 11.03 15.73 -3.00
N SER A 63 10.42 14.95 -3.90
CA SER A 63 9.99 13.58 -3.60
C SER A 63 11.19 12.69 -3.25
N GLY A 64 11.06 11.89 -2.19
CA GLY A 64 12.14 11.06 -1.65
C GLY A 64 13.15 11.81 -0.77
N SER A 65 13.02 13.13 -0.61
CA SER A 65 13.87 13.92 0.28
C SER A 65 13.66 13.53 1.74
N PRO A 66 14.73 13.56 2.56
CA PRO A 66 14.61 13.25 3.98
C PRO A 66 13.80 14.32 4.73
N VAL A 67 12.94 13.85 5.60
CA VAL A 67 12.29 14.65 6.64
C VAL A 67 13.06 14.40 7.93
N ILE A 68 13.68 15.42 8.47
CA ILE A 68 14.57 15.31 9.63
C ILE A 68 14.01 16.03 10.86
N ASN A 69 14.37 15.53 12.03
CA ASN A 69 14.13 16.20 13.30
C ASN A 69 15.22 17.26 13.60
N TRP A 70 15.14 17.92 14.73
CA TRP A 70 16.10 18.96 15.15
C TRP A 70 17.53 18.42 15.35
N GLN A 71 17.69 17.11 15.56
CA GLN A 71 18.99 16.45 15.68
C GLN A 71 19.59 16.05 14.32
N GLY A 72 18.91 16.35 13.21
CA GLY A 72 19.32 15.95 11.88
C GLY A 72 19.07 14.48 11.53
N ARG A 73 18.31 13.74 12.37
CA ARG A 73 17.97 12.34 12.10
C ARG A 73 16.71 12.25 11.25
N ALA A 74 16.73 11.41 10.22
CA ALA A 74 15.57 11.18 9.37
C ALA A 74 14.44 10.48 10.15
N VAL A 75 13.23 10.99 10.02
CA VAL A 75 11.99 10.46 10.63
C VAL A 75 10.99 10.00 9.57
N ALA A 76 11.08 10.52 8.36
CA ALA A 76 10.21 10.15 7.23
C ALA A 76 10.88 10.51 5.90
N LEU A 77 10.25 10.11 4.79
CA LEU A 77 10.58 10.56 3.43
C LEU A 77 9.45 11.40 2.86
N ASN A 78 9.80 12.51 2.21
CA ASN A 78 8.81 13.33 1.51
C ASN A 78 8.22 12.56 0.33
N ALA A 79 6.91 12.37 0.33
CA ALA A 79 6.20 11.67 -0.75
C ALA A 79 5.50 12.63 -1.71
N GLY A 80 4.93 13.70 -1.19
CA GLY A 80 4.20 14.65 -2.02
C GLY A 80 3.51 15.74 -1.21
N SER A 81 2.75 16.56 -1.92
CA SER A 81 1.99 17.65 -1.32
C SER A 81 0.66 17.88 -2.03
N LYS A 82 -0.27 18.48 -1.33
CA LYS A 82 -1.53 18.95 -1.89
C LYS A 82 -1.56 20.47 -1.76
N SER A 83 -1.37 21.15 -2.88
CA SER A 83 -1.27 22.62 -2.92
C SER A 83 -2.54 23.32 -2.44
N SER A 84 -3.72 22.74 -2.69
CA SER A 84 -5.01 23.32 -2.26
C SER A 84 -5.21 23.36 -0.74
N SER A 85 -4.43 22.63 0.03
CA SER A 85 -4.53 22.57 1.50
C SER A 85 -3.22 22.86 2.22
N ALA A 86 -2.17 23.30 1.52
CA ALA A 86 -0.82 23.50 2.06
C ALA A 86 -0.35 22.32 2.95
N SER A 87 -0.65 21.09 2.52
CA SER A 87 -0.34 19.88 3.25
C SER A 87 0.75 19.09 2.54
N ALA A 88 1.77 18.69 3.27
CA ALA A 88 2.79 17.74 2.81
C ALA A 88 2.51 16.36 3.39
N PHE A 89 2.79 15.33 2.60
CA PHE A 89 2.62 13.93 2.95
C PHE A 89 3.98 13.23 2.96
N PHE A 90 4.22 12.48 4.02
CA PHE A 90 5.49 11.81 4.22
C PHE A 90 5.29 10.32 4.42
N LEU A 91 6.14 9.53 3.77
CA LEU A 91 6.17 8.10 3.97
C LEU A 91 6.86 7.78 5.30
N PRO A 92 6.23 7.02 6.22
CA PRO A 92 6.86 6.59 7.46
C PRO A 92 8.14 5.78 7.19
N LEU A 93 9.15 6.00 8.01
CA LEU A 93 10.49 5.44 7.76
C LEU A 93 10.59 3.95 8.09
N GLU A 94 9.68 3.40 8.87
CA GLU A 94 9.66 1.99 9.26
C GLU A 94 9.64 1.05 8.05
N ARG A 95 8.86 1.40 7.01
CA ARG A 95 8.82 0.64 5.75
C ARG A 95 10.17 0.66 5.03
N VAL A 96 10.81 1.80 5.00
CA VAL A 96 12.13 1.99 4.39
C VAL A 96 13.19 1.20 5.17
N VAL A 97 13.16 1.28 6.50
CA VAL A 97 14.08 0.53 7.39
C VAL A 97 13.90 -0.98 7.20
N ARG A 98 12.67 -1.46 7.05
CA ARG A 98 12.42 -2.88 6.77
C ARG A 98 13.08 -3.32 5.47
N ALA A 99 12.84 -2.60 4.37
CA ALA A 99 13.47 -2.89 3.07
C ALA A 99 15.01 -2.81 3.15
N LEU A 100 15.54 -1.80 3.83
CA LEU A 100 16.98 -1.62 4.00
C LEU A 100 17.64 -2.79 4.76
N LYS A 101 16.95 -3.38 5.74
CA LYS A 101 17.47 -4.56 6.45
C LYS A 101 17.70 -5.76 5.53
N TYR A 102 16.79 -6.02 4.58
CA TYR A 102 17.00 -7.06 3.58
C TYR A 102 18.22 -6.75 2.70
N LEU A 103 18.33 -5.52 2.21
CA LEU A 103 19.48 -5.10 1.41
C LEU A 103 20.79 -5.24 2.18
N GLN A 104 20.83 -4.81 3.43
CA GLN A 104 22.01 -4.95 4.29
C GLN A 104 22.37 -6.42 4.54
N GLY A 105 21.38 -7.31 4.67
CA GLY A 105 21.56 -8.74 4.79
C GLY A 105 22.19 -9.42 3.57
N GLY A 106 22.14 -8.80 2.39
CA GLY A 106 22.79 -9.27 1.18
C GLY A 106 24.29 -8.97 1.10
N MET A 107 24.86 -8.30 2.08
CA MET A 107 26.30 -8.06 2.12
C MET A 107 27.04 -9.25 2.73
N ASP A 108 27.84 -9.94 1.93
CA ASP A 108 28.79 -10.93 2.45
C ASP A 108 30.02 -10.21 3.04
N LEU A 109 30.10 -10.21 4.36
CA LEU A 109 31.17 -9.55 5.09
C LEU A 109 32.53 -10.23 4.91
N THR A 110 32.58 -11.49 4.45
CA THR A 110 33.84 -12.22 4.25
C THR A 110 34.47 -11.89 2.91
N THR A 111 33.64 -11.77 1.87
CA THR A 111 34.11 -11.46 0.50
C THR A 111 34.01 -9.98 0.16
N ASN A 112 33.34 -9.19 1.02
CA ASN A 112 33.00 -7.77 0.79
C ASN A 112 32.24 -7.54 -0.54
N LYS A 113 31.38 -8.50 -0.90
CA LYS A 113 30.54 -8.45 -2.10
C LYS A 113 29.08 -8.41 -1.73
N TRP A 114 28.31 -7.71 -2.57
CA TRP A 114 26.87 -7.70 -2.48
C TRP A 114 26.28 -8.86 -3.28
N GLU A 115 25.39 -9.61 -2.67
CA GLU A 115 24.55 -10.59 -3.33
C GLU A 115 23.19 -9.98 -3.61
N ALA A 116 22.54 -10.44 -4.68
CA ALA A 116 21.16 -10.05 -4.97
C ALA A 116 20.23 -10.59 -3.88
N VAL A 117 19.43 -9.69 -3.30
CA VAL A 117 18.43 -10.07 -2.29
C VAL A 117 17.03 -9.94 -2.86
N THR A 118 16.16 -10.86 -2.49
CA THR A 118 14.73 -10.77 -2.74
C THR A 118 14.05 -10.14 -1.54
N ILE A 119 13.30 -9.07 -1.76
CA ILE A 119 12.45 -8.48 -0.73
C ILE A 119 11.08 -9.16 -0.86
N PRO A 120 10.66 -10.00 0.10
CA PRO A 120 9.38 -10.70 0.01
C PRO A 120 8.22 -9.71 0.06
N ARG A 121 7.19 -9.95 -0.76
CA ARG A 121 5.95 -9.18 -0.76
C ARG A 121 4.78 -10.14 -0.86
N GLY A 122 4.04 -10.24 0.24
CA GLY A 122 2.82 -11.04 0.31
C GLY A 122 1.57 -10.23 0.06
N THR A 123 0.58 -10.82 -0.59
CA THR A 123 -0.71 -10.17 -0.80
C THR A 123 -1.88 -11.14 -0.70
N LEU A 124 -2.99 -10.65 -0.17
CA LEU A 124 -4.31 -11.30 -0.25
C LEU A 124 -5.19 -10.63 -1.31
N GLN A 125 -4.68 -9.63 -2.01
CA GLN A 125 -5.40 -8.80 -2.96
C GLN A 125 -6.63 -8.10 -2.32
N VAL A 126 -6.44 -7.58 -1.11
CA VAL A 126 -7.45 -6.84 -0.32
C VAL A 126 -6.94 -5.45 -0.03
N THR A 127 -7.80 -4.47 -0.17
CA THR A 127 -7.56 -3.12 0.35
C THR A 127 -8.29 -2.97 1.67
N PHE A 128 -7.55 -2.54 2.70
CA PHE A 128 -8.09 -2.20 4.00
C PHE A 128 -8.08 -0.70 4.22
N LEU A 129 -9.02 -0.21 5.02
CA LEU A 129 -9.03 1.14 5.56
C LEU A 129 -8.92 1.07 7.08
N HIS A 130 -8.21 2.02 7.66
CA HIS A 130 -8.22 2.19 9.11
C HIS A 130 -9.45 2.99 9.52
N LYS A 131 -10.27 2.40 10.39
CA LYS A 131 -11.50 2.99 10.89
C LYS A 131 -11.47 3.14 12.41
N GLY A 132 -11.90 4.31 12.88
CA GLY A 132 -12.05 4.54 14.30
C GLY A 132 -13.12 3.63 14.94
N TYR A 133 -13.07 3.47 16.26
CA TYR A 133 -14.01 2.59 16.97
C TYR A 133 -15.47 3.00 16.80
N ASP A 134 -15.78 4.26 16.56
CA ASP A 134 -17.16 4.70 16.28
C ASP A 134 -17.68 4.11 14.97
N GLU A 135 -16.83 4.03 13.95
CA GLU A 135 -17.20 3.43 12.67
C GLU A 135 -17.26 1.90 12.77
N THR A 136 -16.32 1.25 13.45
CA THR A 136 -16.31 -0.20 13.60
C THR A 136 -17.51 -0.69 14.42
N ARG A 137 -17.98 0.08 15.42
CA ARG A 137 -19.24 -0.22 16.14
C ARG A 137 -20.45 -0.15 15.23
N ARG A 138 -20.51 0.83 14.32
CA ARG A 138 -21.59 0.91 13.32
C ARG A 138 -21.58 -0.27 12.36
N LEU A 139 -20.43 -0.87 12.11
CA LEU A 139 -20.29 -2.10 11.33
C LEU A 139 -20.65 -3.37 12.14
N GLY A 140 -20.98 -3.21 13.42
CA GLY A 140 -21.43 -4.29 14.28
C GLY A 140 -20.34 -4.92 15.15
N LEU A 141 -19.16 -4.30 15.28
CA LEU A 141 -18.09 -4.80 16.15
C LEU A 141 -18.63 -5.05 17.58
N LEU A 142 -18.40 -6.23 18.10
CA LEU A 142 -18.79 -6.59 19.46
C LEU A 142 -18.01 -5.80 20.50
N SER A 143 -18.69 -5.33 21.55
CA SER A 143 -18.06 -4.59 22.64
C SER A 143 -16.93 -5.36 23.34
N ALA A 144 -17.09 -6.67 23.47
CA ALA A 144 -16.07 -7.53 24.05
C ALA A 144 -14.81 -7.59 23.17
N THR A 145 -14.97 -7.64 21.85
CA THR A 145 -13.86 -7.62 20.90
C THR A 145 -13.16 -6.27 20.91
N GLU A 146 -13.89 -5.16 20.91
CA GLU A 146 -13.31 -3.83 21.04
C GLU A 146 -12.46 -3.71 22.31
N GLN A 147 -12.98 -4.16 23.44
CA GLN A 147 -12.27 -4.11 24.72
C GLN A 147 -11.00 -4.98 24.68
N LEU A 148 -11.06 -6.17 24.10
CA LEU A 148 -9.91 -7.04 23.91
C LEU A 148 -8.83 -6.33 23.08
N VAL A 149 -9.20 -5.72 21.96
CA VAL A 149 -8.28 -5.00 21.08
C VAL A 149 -7.65 -3.83 21.81
N ARG A 150 -8.45 -3.00 22.49
CA ARG A 150 -7.95 -1.84 23.28
C ARG A 150 -6.97 -2.26 24.38
N ASN A 151 -7.19 -3.40 25.02
CA ASN A 151 -6.31 -3.91 26.06
C ASN A 151 -5.00 -4.52 25.51
N SER A 152 -5.01 -4.89 24.22
CA SER A 152 -3.88 -5.56 23.55
C SER A 152 -2.99 -4.60 22.75
N THR A 153 -3.38 -3.33 22.63
CA THR A 153 -2.70 -2.32 21.80
C THR A 153 -2.35 -1.09 22.63
N PRO A 154 -1.32 -0.32 22.23
CA PRO A 154 -1.00 0.95 22.88
C PRO A 154 -2.21 1.93 22.83
N PRO A 155 -2.40 2.78 23.84
CA PRO A 155 -3.51 3.75 23.86
C PRO A 155 -3.49 4.75 22.70
N SER A 156 -2.36 4.93 22.05
CA SER A 156 -2.21 5.75 20.84
C SER A 156 -2.81 5.14 19.59
N GLU A 157 -3.06 3.83 19.58
CA GLU A 157 -3.72 3.12 18.47
C GLU A 157 -5.24 3.14 18.68
N THR A 158 -5.96 3.88 17.85
CA THR A 158 -7.38 4.23 18.07
C THR A 158 -8.29 3.76 16.97
N GLY A 159 -8.18 2.51 16.57
CA GLY A 159 -9.06 1.96 15.52
C GLY A 159 -8.62 0.58 15.07
N MET A 160 -9.25 0.12 14.00
CA MET A 160 -9.05 -1.20 13.45
C MET A 160 -9.02 -1.15 11.92
N LEU A 161 -8.47 -2.19 11.31
CA LEU A 161 -8.46 -2.35 9.86
C LEU A 161 -9.78 -2.99 9.39
N VAL A 162 -10.41 -2.36 8.41
CA VAL A 162 -11.69 -2.79 7.84
C VAL A 162 -11.50 -3.03 6.35
N VAL A 163 -12.03 -4.12 5.84
CA VAL A 163 -11.99 -4.44 4.40
C VAL A 163 -12.77 -3.37 3.63
N ASP A 164 -12.11 -2.71 2.68
CA ASP A 164 -12.71 -1.78 1.74
C ASP A 164 -13.09 -2.47 0.44
N SER A 165 -12.17 -3.23 -0.13
CA SER A 165 -12.40 -3.93 -1.38
C SER A 165 -11.53 -5.18 -1.52
N VAL A 166 -12.06 -6.15 -2.26
CA VAL A 166 -11.40 -7.41 -2.60
C VAL A 166 -11.33 -7.51 -4.12
N VAL A 167 -10.16 -7.85 -4.65
CA VAL A 167 -9.99 -8.03 -6.09
C VAL A 167 -10.61 -9.36 -6.51
N PRO A 168 -11.46 -9.37 -7.57
CA PRO A 168 -12.05 -10.62 -8.07
C PRO A 168 -10.98 -11.64 -8.46
N GLY A 169 -11.18 -12.90 -8.08
CA GLY A 169 -10.27 -14.01 -8.38
C GLY A 169 -8.98 -14.03 -7.54
N GLY A 170 -8.76 -13.05 -6.65
CA GLY A 170 -7.65 -13.05 -5.71
C GLY A 170 -7.85 -14.03 -4.54
N PRO A 171 -6.83 -14.22 -3.69
CA PRO A 171 -6.89 -15.17 -2.56
C PRO A 171 -8.06 -14.95 -1.59
N ALA A 172 -8.46 -13.70 -1.38
CA ALA A 172 -9.55 -13.35 -0.47
C ALA A 172 -10.93 -13.32 -1.15
N HIS A 173 -11.01 -13.52 -2.46
CA HIS A 173 -12.29 -13.49 -3.19
C HIS A 173 -13.24 -14.57 -2.66
N ASN A 174 -14.49 -14.22 -2.39
CA ASN A 174 -15.52 -15.04 -1.76
C ASN A 174 -15.27 -15.44 -0.29
N HIS A 175 -14.20 -14.95 0.33
CA HIS A 175 -13.90 -15.19 1.75
C HIS A 175 -14.06 -13.91 2.58
N LEU A 176 -13.59 -12.79 2.06
CA LEU A 176 -13.73 -11.48 2.70
C LEU A 176 -14.68 -10.58 1.91
N GLU A 177 -15.35 -9.69 2.63
CA GLU A 177 -16.31 -8.74 2.08
C GLU A 177 -16.04 -7.32 2.61
N PRO A 178 -16.38 -6.28 1.85
CA PRO A 178 -16.32 -4.90 2.35
C PRO A 178 -17.12 -4.76 3.65
N GLY A 179 -16.50 -4.15 4.67
CA GLY A 179 -17.08 -3.99 5.99
C GLY A 179 -16.64 -5.04 7.02
N ASP A 180 -15.94 -6.10 6.61
CA ASP A 180 -15.32 -7.04 7.55
C ASP A 180 -14.26 -6.34 8.38
N VAL A 181 -14.34 -6.50 9.71
CA VAL A 181 -13.38 -5.92 10.65
C VAL A 181 -12.32 -6.95 10.97
N LEU A 182 -11.05 -6.65 10.65
CA LEU A 182 -9.93 -7.52 10.98
C LEU A 182 -9.61 -7.42 12.46
N VAL A 183 -9.65 -8.55 13.17
CA VAL A 183 -9.34 -8.63 14.59
C VAL A 183 -7.95 -9.22 14.83
N ARG A 184 -7.68 -10.38 14.22
CA ARG A 184 -6.40 -11.09 14.39
C ARG A 184 -5.91 -11.67 13.08
N MET A 185 -4.60 -11.82 12.98
CA MET A 185 -3.95 -12.59 11.94
C MET A 185 -2.94 -13.53 12.60
N ASN A 186 -3.05 -14.84 12.33
CA ASN A 186 -2.25 -15.88 12.99
C ASN A 186 -2.25 -15.77 14.53
N GLY A 187 -3.40 -15.47 15.13
CA GLY A 187 -3.58 -15.31 16.56
C GLY A 187 -3.16 -13.96 17.15
N GLU A 188 -2.46 -13.11 16.39
CA GLU A 188 -2.05 -11.79 16.83
C GLU A 188 -3.07 -10.72 16.51
N VAL A 189 -3.35 -9.82 17.47
CA VAL A 189 -4.21 -8.65 17.23
C VAL A 189 -3.54 -7.70 16.24
N ILE A 190 -4.27 -7.33 15.20
CA ILE A 190 -3.78 -6.48 14.10
C ILE A 190 -4.66 -5.23 14.01
N THR A 191 -4.06 -4.07 14.24
CA THR A 191 -4.68 -2.75 14.10
C THR A 191 -3.90 -1.83 13.18
N GLN A 192 -2.68 -2.22 12.78
CA GLN A 192 -1.75 -1.39 12.03
C GLN A 192 -1.33 -2.06 10.73
N PHE A 193 -1.28 -1.27 9.66
CA PHE A 193 -0.91 -1.75 8.33
C PHE A 193 0.49 -2.37 8.29
N LEU A 194 1.47 -1.75 8.93
CA LEU A 194 2.84 -2.26 8.88
C LEU A 194 2.95 -3.67 9.47
N LYS A 195 2.25 -3.92 10.58
CA LYS A 195 2.23 -5.25 11.21
C LYS A 195 1.55 -6.28 10.31
N MET A 196 0.41 -5.91 9.70
CA MET A 196 -0.30 -6.75 8.74
C MET A 196 0.57 -7.09 7.53
N GLU A 197 1.13 -6.07 6.88
CA GLU A 197 1.98 -6.24 5.69
C GLU A 197 3.24 -7.07 6.02
N THR A 198 3.82 -6.88 7.20
CA THR A 198 4.97 -7.69 7.65
C THR A 198 4.62 -9.17 7.75
N LEU A 199 3.48 -9.50 8.37
CA LEU A 199 3.01 -10.88 8.47
C LEU A 199 2.74 -11.50 7.09
N LEU A 200 2.15 -10.73 6.17
CA LEU A 200 1.91 -11.19 4.81
C LEU A 200 3.22 -11.43 4.05
N ASP A 201 4.16 -10.50 4.14
CA ASP A 201 5.47 -10.63 3.48
C ASP A 201 6.25 -11.86 3.99
N ASP A 202 6.18 -12.13 5.30
CA ASP A 202 6.86 -13.27 5.93
C ASP A 202 6.13 -14.61 5.69
N SER A 203 4.91 -14.57 5.16
CA SER A 203 4.05 -15.75 4.93
C SER A 203 3.80 -16.06 3.45
N VAL A 204 4.59 -15.53 2.53
CA VAL A 204 4.44 -15.80 1.09
C VAL A 204 4.44 -17.31 0.82
N GLY A 205 3.43 -17.80 0.10
CA GLY A 205 3.25 -19.21 -0.21
C GLY A 205 2.70 -20.06 0.95
N GLN A 206 2.39 -19.44 2.08
CA GLN A 206 1.82 -20.08 3.25
C GLN A 206 0.37 -19.64 3.46
N LYS A 207 -0.38 -20.42 4.22
CA LYS A 207 -1.70 -20.03 4.69
C LYS A 207 -1.58 -19.15 5.93
N VAL A 208 -2.42 -18.11 5.98
CA VAL A 208 -2.63 -17.29 7.16
C VAL A 208 -4.07 -17.42 7.63
N GLU A 209 -4.25 -17.48 8.93
CA GLU A 209 -5.56 -17.46 9.57
C GLU A 209 -5.95 -16.01 9.88
N LEU A 210 -7.10 -15.58 9.40
CA LEU A 210 -7.69 -14.29 9.75
C LEU A 210 -8.93 -14.53 10.62
N GLN A 211 -8.98 -13.86 11.76
CA GLN A 211 -10.18 -13.73 12.57
C GLN A 211 -10.78 -12.36 12.30
N ILE A 212 -11.99 -12.34 11.80
CA ILE A 212 -12.74 -11.13 11.43
C ILE A 212 -14.09 -11.09 12.14
N GLU A 213 -14.70 -9.93 12.19
CA GLU A 213 -16.12 -9.78 12.52
C GLU A 213 -16.87 -9.19 11.34
N ARG A 214 -17.95 -9.86 10.96
CA ARG A 214 -18.89 -9.47 9.90
C ARG A 214 -20.24 -9.20 10.50
N GLY A 215 -20.66 -7.93 10.58
CA GLY A 215 -21.94 -7.55 11.15
C GLY A 215 -22.17 -8.07 12.57
N GLY A 216 -21.13 -8.14 13.40
CA GLY A 216 -21.19 -8.68 14.77
C GLY A 216 -21.03 -10.19 14.89
N THR A 217 -20.81 -10.89 13.77
CA THR A 217 -20.55 -12.33 13.75
C THR A 217 -19.06 -12.60 13.62
N PRO A 218 -18.40 -13.24 14.60
CA PRO A 218 -17.02 -13.68 14.47
C PRO A 218 -16.89 -14.77 13.41
N LEU A 219 -15.90 -14.63 12.53
CA LEU A 219 -15.59 -15.59 11.48
C LEU A 219 -14.07 -15.83 11.45
N THR A 220 -13.69 -17.06 11.12
CA THR A 220 -12.28 -17.42 10.87
C THR A 220 -12.16 -17.91 9.44
N VAL A 221 -11.20 -17.35 8.71
CA VAL A 221 -10.89 -17.72 7.32
C VAL A 221 -9.41 -18.04 7.19
N GLU A 222 -9.08 -19.08 6.43
CA GLU A 222 -7.70 -19.41 6.04
C GLU A 222 -7.48 -19.01 4.60
N LEU A 223 -6.45 -18.21 4.34
CA LEU A 223 -6.13 -17.71 3.01
C LEU A 223 -4.67 -17.99 2.67
N LEU A 224 -4.42 -18.41 1.42
CA LEU A 224 -3.07 -18.56 0.90
C LEU A 224 -2.51 -17.18 0.56
N VAL A 225 -1.35 -16.82 1.12
CA VAL A 225 -0.68 -15.57 0.78
C VAL A 225 0.04 -15.72 -0.55
N GLN A 226 -0.37 -14.91 -1.50
CA GLN A 226 0.20 -14.90 -2.84
C GLN A 226 1.46 -14.02 -2.89
N ASP A 227 2.44 -14.42 -3.70
CA ASP A 227 3.59 -13.58 -4.00
C ASP A 227 3.17 -12.42 -4.92
N LEU A 228 3.31 -11.20 -4.45
CA LEU A 228 2.98 -10.00 -5.24
C LEU A 228 3.87 -9.88 -6.48
N HIS A 229 5.11 -10.34 -6.43
CA HIS A 229 6.01 -10.33 -7.58
C HIS A 229 5.47 -11.22 -8.71
N SER A 230 4.84 -12.36 -8.38
CA SER A 230 4.30 -13.29 -9.37
C SER A 230 3.12 -12.73 -10.18
N ILE A 231 2.44 -11.71 -9.68
CA ILE A 231 1.31 -11.03 -10.34
C ILE A 231 1.64 -9.60 -10.79
N THR A 232 2.91 -9.22 -10.68
CA THR A 232 3.40 -7.94 -11.18
C THR A 232 3.95 -8.16 -12.59
N PRO A 233 3.41 -7.50 -13.63
CA PRO A 233 3.91 -7.63 -14.98
C PRO A 233 5.39 -7.25 -15.09
N ASP A 234 6.19 -8.09 -15.70
CA ASP A 234 7.62 -7.90 -15.97
C ASP A 234 7.94 -7.74 -17.45
N CYS A 235 6.93 -7.92 -18.30
CA CYS A 235 7.03 -7.81 -19.76
C CYS A 235 5.79 -7.14 -20.36
N PHE A 236 5.93 -6.66 -21.58
CA PHE A 236 4.84 -6.10 -22.37
C PHE A 236 5.05 -6.39 -23.85
N LEU A 237 3.97 -6.38 -24.59
CA LEU A 237 3.97 -6.46 -26.07
C LEU A 237 3.76 -5.05 -26.63
N GLU A 238 4.65 -4.64 -27.54
CA GLU A 238 4.48 -3.41 -28.31
C GLU A 238 4.22 -3.75 -29.78
N VAL A 239 3.09 -3.27 -30.29
CA VAL A 239 2.70 -3.47 -31.69
C VAL A 239 2.11 -2.18 -32.24
N SER A 240 2.76 -1.60 -33.27
CA SER A 240 2.29 -0.36 -33.91
C SER A 240 2.00 0.77 -32.89
N GLY A 241 2.86 0.90 -31.89
CA GLY A 241 2.74 1.87 -30.80
C GLY A 241 1.69 1.52 -29.75
N ALA A 242 0.96 0.41 -29.91
CA ALA A 242 0.12 -0.13 -28.84
C ALA A 242 0.98 -0.85 -27.81
N VAL A 243 0.66 -0.66 -26.53
CA VAL A 243 1.30 -1.35 -25.41
C VAL A 243 0.26 -2.21 -24.71
N ILE A 244 0.54 -3.52 -24.66
CA ILE A 244 -0.34 -4.53 -24.08
C ILE A 244 0.47 -5.33 -23.06
N HIS A 245 -0.09 -5.56 -21.89
CA HIS A 245 0.53 -6.38 -20.84
C HIS A 245 -0.52 -7.06 -19.96
N ALA A 246 -0.09 -7.98 -19.11
CA ALA A 246 -0.96 -8.56 -18.09
C ALA A 246 -1.46 -7.48 -17.11
N LEU A 247 -2.76 -7.47 -16.81
CA LEU A 247 -3.36 -6.50 -15.89
C LEU A 247 -2.71 -6.63 -14.51
N SER A 248 -2.01 -5.60 -14.06
CA SER A 248 -1.35 -5.56 -12.75
C SER A 248 -2.36 -5.52 -11.60
N TYR A 249 -1.93 -5.93 -10.41
CA TYR A 249 -2.74 -5.82 -9.20
C TYR A 249 -3.22 -4.37 -8.96
N GLN A 250 -2.36 -3.37 -9.17
CA GLN A 250 -2.72 -1.96 -8.99
C GLN A 250 -3.88 -1.55 -9.90
N GLN A 251 -3.85 -1.95 -11.16
CA GLN A 251 -4.93 -1.65 -12.12
C GLN A 251 -6.17 -2.53 -11.86
N ALA A 252 -5.99 -3.80 -11.54
CA ALA A 252 -7.08 -4.71 -11.18
C ALA A 252 -7.88 -4.17 -9.98
N ARG A 253 -7.20 -3.63 -9.00
CA ARG A 253 -7.80 -2.96 -7.84
C ARG A 253 -8.61 -1.72 -8.23
N ASN A 254 -8.07 -0.88 -9.13
CA ASN A 254 -8.76 0.33 -9.60
C ASN A 254 -10.01 0.01 -10.41
N PHE A 255 -9.93 -1.00 -11.27
CA PHE A 255 -11.02 -1.37 -12.21
C PHE A 255 -11.89 -2.51 -11.71
N ARG A 256 -11.55 -3.16 -10.59
CA ARG A 256 -12.23 -4.33 -10.03
C ARG A 256 -12.31 -5.50 -11.02
N PHE A 257 -11.21 -5.76 -11.70
CA PHE A 257 -11.02 -6.90 -12.57
C PHE A 257 -10.06 -7.91 -11.93
N HIS A 258 -10.06 -9.11 -12.48
CA HIS A 258 -9.08 -10.15 -12.15
C HIS A 258 -7.67 -9.74 -12.61
N CYS A 259 -6.65 -9.99 -11.79
CA CYS A 259 -5.26 -9.80 -12.21
C CYS A 259 -4.88 -10.73 -13.38
N GLY A 260 -3.97 -10.29 -14.24
CA GLY A 260 -3.43 -11.09 -15.30
C GLY A 260 -4.21 -11.07 -16.61
N LEU A 261 -5.37 -10.42 -16.68
CA LEU A 261 -6.11 -10.25 -17.93
C LEU A 261 -5.31 -9.41 -18.93
N VAL A 262 -5.53 -9.65 -20.22
CA VAL A 262 -4.83 -8.93 -21.30
C VAL A 262 -5.31 -7.48 -21.37
N TYR A 263 -4.45 -6.54 -20.98
CA TYR A 263 -4.77 -5.15 -20.76
C TYR A 263 -4.09 -4.22 -21.77
N VAL A 264 -4.86 -3.28 -22.31
CA VAL A 264 -4.38 -2.25 -23.26
C VAL A 264 -3.96 -1.01 -22.48
N ALA A 265 -2.66 -0.84 -22.26
CA ALA A 265 -2.09 0.34 -21.59
C ALA A 265 -2.06 1.56 -22.52
N GLU A 266 -1.67 1.34 -23.77
CA GLU A 266 -1.71 2.34 -24.85
C GLU A 266 -2.27 1.72 -26.13
N THR A 267 -3.07 2.48 -26.87
CA THR A 267 -3.76 1.98 -28.06
C THR A 267 -2.89 2.00 -29.31
N GLY A 268 -1.88 2.85 -29.35
CA GLY A 268 -1.12 3.08 -30.55
C GLY A 268 -1.98 3.50 -31.73
N TYR A 269 -1.48 3.28 -32.94
CA TYR A 269 -2.23 3.63 -34.15
C TYR A 269 -3.31 2.58 -34.51
N MET A 270 -2.94 1.29 -34.48
CA MET A 270 -3.79 0.22 -34.99
C MET A 270 -5.05 0.01 -34.11
N LEU A 271 -4.89 -0.12 -32.80
CA LEU A 271 -6.01 -0.33 -31.90
C LEU A 271 -6.89 0.93 -31.81
N PHE A 272 -6.27 2.11 -31.84
CA PHE A 272 -7.02 3.38 -31.85
C PHE A 272 -7.93 3.47 -33.09
N ARG A 273 -7.41 3.11 -34.28
CA ARG A 273 -8.18 3.10 -35.53
C ARG A 273 -9.30 2.03 -35.51
N ALA A 274 -9.10 0.94 -34.81
CA ALA A 274 -10.11 -0.09 -34.59
C ALA A 274 -11.16 0.28 -33.52
N GLY A 275 -11.05 1.46 -32.89
CA GLY A 275 -11.98 1.90 -31.86
C GLY A 275 -11.77 1.27 -30.49
N VAL A 276 -10.63 0.64 -30.24
CA VAL A 276 -10.30 0.07 -28.93
C VAL A 276 -9.84 1.20 -28.00
N PRO A 277 -10.50 1.40 -26.84
CA PRO A 277 -10.10 2.45 -25.92
C PRO A 277 -8.87 2.02 -25.10
N ARG A 278 -8.12 3.00 -24.59
CA ARG A 278 -7.15 2.78 -23.53
C ARG A 278 -7.85 2.15 -22.31
N HIS A 279 -7.17 1.29 -21.59
CA HIS A 279 -7.69 0.51 -20.46
C HIS A 279 -8.70 -0.58 -20.81
N ALA A 280 -8.82 -0.93 -22.09
CA ALA A 280 -9.62 -2.08 -22.50
C ALA A 280 -8.99 -3.41 -22.03
N ILE A 281 -9.85 -4.40 -21.80
CA ILE A 281 -9.46 -5.79 -21.59
C ILE A 281 -9.77 -6.57 -22.87
N ILE A 282 -8.75 -7.20 -23.44
CA ILE A 282 -8.92 -8.05 -24.63
C ILE A 282 -9.35 -9.44 -24.14
N LYS A 283 -10.57 -9.84 -24.48
CA LYS A 283 -11.10 -11.16 -24.13
C LYS A 283 -10.95 -12.19 -25.25
N LYS A 284 -10.99 -11.70 -26.50
CA LYS A 284 -10.89 -12.55 -27.69
C LYS A 284 -10.01 -11.91 -28.73
N PHE A 285 -9.26 -12.74 -29.43
CA PHE A 285 -8.50 -12.35 -30.62
C PHE A 285 -8.75 -13.36 -31.74
N ALA A 286 -9.11 -12.90 -32.94
CA ALA A 286 -9.47 -13.76 -34.08
C ALA A 286 -10.54 -14.83 -33.76
N GLY A 287 -11.45 -14.54 -32.83
CA GLY A 287 -12.52 -15.44 -32.40
C GLY A 287 -12.15 -16.40 -31.26
N GLU A 288 -10.87 -16.48 -30.90
CA GLU A 288 -10.39 -17.32 -29.79
C GLU A 288 -10.30 -16.55 -28.49
N ASP A 289 -10.64 -17.21 -27.38
CA ASP A 289 -10.55 -16.62 -26.05
C ASP A 289 -9.07 -16.46 -25.63
N ILE A 290 -8.73 -15.29 -25.10
CA ILE A 290 -7.42 -15.01 -24.55
C ILE A 290 -7.56 -14.97 -23.02
N LEU A 291 -6.82 -15.82 -22.33
CA LEU A 291 -6.87 -15.95 -20.88
C LEU A 291 -5.73 -15.19 -20.17
N THR A 292 -4.56 -15.09 -20.83
CA THR A 292 -3.35 -14.40 -20.31
C THR A 292 -2.50 -13.88 -21.47
#